data_5538a5cbb7d2d97e4ff96d8a2f6371c7
#
_entry.id   5538a5cbb7d2d97e4ff96d8a2f6371c7
#
_cell.length_a   1.000
_cell.length_b   1.000
_cell.length_c   1.000
_cell.angle_alpha   90.00
_cell.angle_beta   90.00
_cell.angle_gamma   90.00
#
_symmetry.space_group_name_H-M   'P 1'
#
loop_
_entity.id
_entity.type
_entity.pdbx_description
1 polymer ?
#
loop_
_entity_poly.entity_id
_entity_poly.type
_entity_poly.pdbx_seq_one_letter_code
_entity_poly.pdbx_strand_id
1 'polypeptide(L)'
;LFKMAPLHHHFELCGWSEVKLVAVFTSVSALCCLAALAKVFMGDTGSLFLGGTVAALAFAYDMPLVLIPVGFVYICETLSDILQVIYFKATHGKRLFKMAPLHHHFELCGWSEVKLVAIFTTVSALCCMAALFGVMGRYHF
;
A
#
# COMPACT_ATOMS: atom_id res chain seq x y z
N LEU A 1 19.78 6.87 -23.51
CA LEU A 1 19.36 5.59 -22.97
C LEU A 1 17.84 5.53 -22.79
N PHE A 2 17.20 6.54 -22.22
CA PHE A 2 15.76 6.68 -22.10
C PHE A 2 15.25 7.79 -23.00
N LYS A 3 14.14 7.52 -23.74
CA LYS A 3 13.54 8.52 -24.63
C LYS A 3 12.96 9.69 -23.86
N MET A 4 12.51 9.46 -22.65
CA MET A 4 11.99 10.46 -21.73
C MET A 4 12.01 9.94 -20.28
N ALA A 5 12.19 10.82 -19.30
CA ALA A 5 12.02 10.53 -17.89
C ALA A 5 10.77 11.28 -17.38
N PRO A 6 9.97 10.69 -16.50
CA PRO A 6 10.10 9.38 -15.83
C PRO A 6 9.77 8.15 -16.73
N LEU A 7 10.11 6.96 -16.22
CA LEU A 7 10.10 5.69 -16.96
C LEU A 7 8.77 5.37 -17.67
N HIS A 8 7.63 5.76 -17.12
CA HIS A 8 6.33 5.50 -17.74
C HIS A 8 6.19 6.22 -19.09
N HIS A 9 6.60 7.47 -19.20
CA HIS A 9 6.59 8.19 -20.47
C HIS A 9 7.52 7.58 -21.52
N HIS A 10 8.63 6.95 -21.07
CA HIS A 10 9.47 6.18 -21.96
C HIS A 10 8.70 5.01 -22.58
N PHE A 11 7.94 4.27 -21.78
CA PHE A 11 7.15 3.13 -22.24
C PHE A 11 5.93 3.55 -23.09
N GLU A 12 5.30 4.68 -22.78
CA GLU A 12 4.26 5.27 -23.61
C GLU A 12 4.79 5.63 -25.01
N LEU A 13 5.96 6.28 -25.07
CA LEU A 13 6.66 6.58 -26.32
C LEU A 13 7.14 5.31 -27.08
N CYS A 14 7.19 4.16 -26.40
CA CYS A 14 7.44 2.85 -26.98
C CYS A 14 6.14 2.13 -27.41
N GLY A 15 4.98 2.81 -27.35
CA GLY A 15 3.69 2.30 -27.80
C GLY A 15 2.95 1.42 -26.78
N TRP A 16 3.29 1.53 -25.50
CA TRP A 16 2.56 0.85 -24.46
C TRP A 16 1.33 1.67 -24.05
N SER A 17 0.17 1.01 -23.96
CA SER A 17 -1.02 1.66 -23.42
C SER A 17 -0.89 1.84 -21.90
N GLU A 18 -1.53 2.87 -21.35
CA GLU A 18 -1.57 3.14 -19.90
C GLU A 18 -2.06 1.93 -19.12
N VAL A 19 -3.08 1.23 -19.62
CA VAL A 19 -3.62 0.01 -19.01
C VAL A 19 -2.54 -1.08 -18.90
N LYS A 20 -1.73 -1.26 -19.95
CA LYS A 20 -0.62 -2.21 -19.96
C LYS A 20 0.46 -1.83 -18.97
N LEU A 21 0.77 -0.55 -18.86
CA LEU A 21 1.70 0.01 -17.89
C LEU A 21 1.24 -0.28 -16.46
N VAL A 22 0.00 0.09 -16.13
CA VAL A 22 -0.59 -0.16 -14.81
C VAL A 22 -0.60 -1.67 -14.50
N ALA A 23 -1.00 -2.51 -15.44
CA ALA A 23 -1.02 -3.96 -15.26
C ALA A 23 0.37 -4.53 -14.97
N VAL A 24 1.41 -4.08 -15.68
CA VAL A 24 2.80 -4.53 -15.45
C VAL A 24 3.30 -4.07 -14.09
N PHE A 25 3.12 -2.80 -13.72
CA PHE A 25 3.56 -2.31 -12.41
C PHE A 25 2.80 -2.99 -11.27
N THR A 26 1.50 -3.23 -11.41
CA THR A 26 0.70 -3.97 -10.43
C THR A 26 1.16 -5.42 -10.32
N SER A 27 1.47 -6.08 -11.44
CA SER A 27 1.97 -7.45 -11.44
C SER A 27 3.35 -7.56 -10.79
N VAL A 28 4.25 -6.61 -11.05
CA VAL A 28 5.57 -6.56 -10.39
C VAL A 28 5.40 -6.33 -8.89
N SER A 29 4.52 -5.42 -8.47
CA SER A 29 4.23 -5.20 -7.05
C SER A 29 3.65 -6.44 -6.38
N ALA A 30 2.72 -7.14 -7.05
CA ALA A 30 2.17 -8.40 -6.56
C ALA A 30 3.24 -9.49 -6.43
N LEU A 31 4.14 -9.61 -7.41
CA LEU A 31 5.28 -10.54 -7.35
C LEU A 31 6.24 -10.20 -6.21
N CYS A 32 6.52 -8.91 -5.98
CA CYS A 32 7.33 -8.48 -4.85
C CYS A 32 6.64 -8.80 -3.51
N CYS A 33 5.32 -8.64 -3.39
CA CYS A 33 4.55 -9.05 -2.22
C CYS A 33 4.59 -10.57 -2.01
N LEU A 34 4.48 -11.36 -3.09
CA LEU A 34 4.60 -12.82 -3.02
C LEU A 34 6.01 -13.26 -2.64
N ALA A 35 7.05 -12.59 -3.13
CA ALA A 35 8.43 -12.83 -2.74
C ALA A 35 8.67 -12.46 -1.25
N ALA A 36 8.00 -11.44 -0.73
CA ALA A 36 8.04 -11.07 0.68
C ALA A 36 7.45 -12.16 1.60
N LEU A 37 6.54 -13.01 1.10
CA LEU A 37 6.07 -14.20 1.80
C LEU A 37 7.18 -15.24 2.04
N ALA A 38 8.28 -15.17 1.32
CA ALA A 38 9.43 -16.06 1.44
C ALA A 38 10.44 -15.65 2.54
N LYS A 39 9.97 -15.07 3.64
CA LYS A 39 10.77 -14.73 4.85
C LYS A 39 11.97 -13.81 4.60
N VAL A 40 11.89 -12.92 3.62
CA VAL A 40 12.92 -11.90 3.40
C VAL A 40 12.59 -10.68 4.27
N PHE A 41 13.45 -10.38 5.22
CA PHE A 41 13.31 -9.18 6.05
C PHE A 41 13.67 -7.94 5.22
N MET A 42 12.68 -7.10 4.91
CA MET A 42 12.87 -5.94 4.04
C MET A 42 13.61 -4.77 4.72
N GLY A 43 13.50 -4.68 6.03
CA GLY A 43 14.08 -3.58 6.83
C GLY A 43 13.45 -2.21 6.56
N ASP A 44 13.87 -1.22 7.33
CA ASP A 44 13.33 0.15 7.26
C ASP A 44 13.67 0.86 5.94
N THR A 45 14.86 0.63 5.41
CA THR A 45 15.29 1.23 4.13
C THR A 45 14.39 0.81 2.98
N GLY A 46 14.02 -0.48 2.92
CA GLY A 46 13.14 -0.99 1.88
C GLY A 46 11.71 -0.46 2.00
N SER A 47 11.16 -0.41 3.21
CA SER A 47 9.81 0.10 3.46
C SER A 47 9.69 1.59 3.14
N LEU A 48 10.66 2.40 3.55
CA LEU A 48 10.72 3.84 3.24
C LEU A 48 10.87 4.09 1.74
N PHE A 49 11.72 3.31 1.05
CA PHE A 49 11.86 3.40 -0.39
C PHE A 49 10.55 3.11 -1.13
N LEU A 50 9.84 2.04 -0.75
CA LEU A 50 8.56 1.71 -1.38
C LEU A 50 7.49 2.76 -1.09
N GLY A 51 7.39 3.24 0.15
CA GLY A 51 6.46 4.31 0.51
C GLY A 51 6.73 5.61 -0.27
N GLY A 52 7.99 6.01 -0.35
CA GLY A 52 8.41 7.16 -1.15
C GLY A 52 8.11 7.00 -2.64
N THR A 53 8.31 5.80 -3.19
CA THR A 53 8.02 5.50 -4.60
C THR A 53 6.53 5.60 -4.90
N VAL A 54 5.66 5.04 -4.05
CA VAL A 54 4.20 5.13 -4.21
C VAL A 54 3.73 6.59 -4.14
N ALA A 55 4.23 7.36 -3.19
CA ALA A 55 3.92 8.78 -3.08
C ALA A 55 4.40 9.56 -4.32
N ALA A 56 5.64 9.36 -4.75
CA ALA A 56 6.19 10.02 -5.92
C ALA A 56 5.40 9.72 -7.20
N LEU A 57 4.97 8.47 -7.39
CA LEU A 57 4.12 8.08 -8.52
C LEU A 57 2.76 8.78 -8.48
N ALA A 58 2.09 8.84 -7.33
CA ALA A 58 0.80 9.50 -7.22
C ALA A 58 0.88 11.01 -7.55
N PHE A 59 1.95 11.68 -7.14
CA PHE A 59 2.19 13.08 -7.52
C PHE A 59 2.60 13.24 -8.99
N ALA A 60 3.37 12.30 -9.53
CA ALA A 60 3.77 12.34 -10.95
C ALA A 60 2.57 12.19 -11.91
N TYR A 61 1.52 11.52 -11.46
CA TYR A 61 0.26 11.37 -12.21
C TYR A 61 -0.81 12.42 -11.87
N ASP A 62 -0.49 13.43 -11.06
CA ASP A 62 -1.44 14.43 -10.56
C ASP A 62 -2.68 13.84 -9.87
N MET A 63 -2.53 12.66 -9.25
CA MET A 63 -3.62 11.93 -8.60
C MET A 63 -3.32 11.63 -7.11
N PRO A 64 -2.99 12.64 -6.27
CA PRO A 64 -2.62 12.37 -4.88
C PRO A 64 -3.76 11.73 -4.06
N LEU A 65 -5.02 11.95 -4.43
CA LEU A 65 -6.17 11.35 -3.76
C LEU A 65 -6.25 9.84 -3.89
N VAL A 66 -5.61 9.26 -4.89
CA VAL A 66 -5.51 7.79 -5.08
C VAL A 66 -4.68 7.14 -3.96
N LEU A 67 -3.81 7.90 -3.30
CA LEU A 67 -3.05 7.41 -2.14
C LEU A 67 -3.94 6.99 -0.96
N ILE A 68 -5.12 7.58 -0.82
CA ILE A 68 -6.03 7.26 0.29
C ILE A 68 -6.52 5.80 0.20
N PRO A 69 -7.17 5.37 -0.89
CA PRO A 69 -7.59 3.98 -1.01
C PRO A 69 -6.41 3.01 -1.17
N VAL A 70 -5.36 3.36 -1.92
CA VAL A 70 -4.18 2.50 -2.09
C VAL A 70 -3.43 2.29 -0.77
N GLY A 71 -3.30 3.35 0.03
CA GLY A 71 -2.64 3.32 1.34
C GLY A 71 -3.56 2.97 2.51
N PHE A 72 -4.81 2.55 2.27
CA PHE A 72 -5.83 2.38 3.30
C PHE A 72 -5.37 1.51 4.48
N VAL A 73 -4.76 0.38 4.21
CA VAL A 73 -4.25 -0.53 5.25
C VAL A 73 -3.16 0.16 6.08
N TYR A 74 -2.22 0.86 5.45
CA TYR A 74 -1.16 1.60 6.15
C TYR A 74 -1.72 2.75 7.00
N ILE A 75 -2.76 3.43 6.51
CA ILE A 75 -3.46 4.47 7.27
C ILE A 75 -4.11 3.85 8.51
N CYS A 76 -4.78 2.71 8.40
CA CYS A 76 -5.38 2.01 9.53
C CYS A 76 -4.35 1.57 10.56
N GLU A 77 -3.21 1.03 10.13
CA GLU A 77 -2.10 0.65 11.01
C GLU A 77 -1.58 1.87 11.79
N THR A 78 -1.26 2.96 11.08
CA THR A 78 -0.75 4.19 11.70
C THR A 78 -1.79 4.82 12.66
N LEU A 79 -3.06 4.86 12.27
CA LEU A 79 -4.13 5.36 13.13
C LEU A 79 -4.30 4.52 14.38
N SER A 80 -4.11 3.21 14.30
CA SER A 80 -4.18 2.33 15.48
C SER A 80 -3.11 2.67 16.51
N ASP A 81 -1.89 3.01 16.07
CA ASP A 81 -0.81 3.45 16.95
C ASP A 81 -1.14 4.78 17.63
N ILE A 82 -1.60 5.75 16.85
CA ILE A 82 -1.99 7.08 17.36
C ILE A 82 -3.13 6.93 18.38
N LEU A 83 -4.16 6.18 18.05
CA LEU A 83 -5.31 5.94 18.94
C LEU A 83 -4.89 5.22 20.22
N GLN A 84 -4.01 4.22 20.12
CA GLN A 84 -3.48 3.52 21.27
C GLN A 84 -2.76 4.47 22.21
N VAL A 85 -1.90 5.34 21.68
CA VAL A 85 -1.13 6.29 22.49
C VAL A 85 -2.04 7.33 23.14
N ILE A 86 -3.00 7.88 22.40
CA ILE A 86 -3.95 8.86 22.93
C ILE A 86 -4.80 8.23 24.04
N TYR A 87 -5.35 7.04 23.77
CA TYR A 87 -6.19 6.33 24.75
C TYR A 87 -5.40 5.95 26.01
N PHE A 88 -4.17 5.47 25.86
CA PHE A 88 -3.30 5.12 26.97
C PHE A 88 -3.00 6.32 27.87
N LYS A 89 -2.73 7.48 27.28
CA LYS A 89 -2.50 8.73 28.03
C LYS A 89 -3.78 9.24 28.71
N ALA A 90 -4.91 9.19 28.02
CA ALA A 90 -6.19 9.67 28.55
C ALA A 90 -6.74 8.80 29.69
N THR A 91 -6.47 7.50 29.67
CA THR A 91 -7.01 6.53 30.64
C THR A 91 -6.01 6.10 31.72
N HIS A 92 -4.86 6.81 31.85
CA HIS A 92 -3.81 6.54 32.83
C HIS A 92 -3.32 5.08 32.79
N GLY A 93 -3.10 4.52 31.59
CA GLY A 93 -2.44 3.23 31.41
C GLY A 93 -3.33 2.09 30.91
N LYS A 94 -4.60 2.33 30.60
CA LYS A 94 -5.44 1.31 29.95
C LYS A 94 -5.12 1.24 28.45
N ARG A 95 -5.07 0.02 27.91
CA ARG A 95 -4.81 -0.22 26.50
C ARG A 95 -6.13 -0.44 25.74
N LEU A 96 -6.26 0.17 24.57
CA LEU A 96 -7.39 -0.03 23.67
C LEU A 96 -7.23 -1.36 22.90
N PHE A 97 -6.05 -1.56 22.32
CA PHE A 97 -5.66 -2.80 21.65
C PHE A 97 -4.70 -3.59 22.54
N LYS A 98 -4.68 -4.92 22.41
CA LYS A 98 -3.70 -5.76 23.12
C LYS A 98 -2.28 -5.32 22.82
N MET A 99 -2.04 -4.96 21.56
CA MET A 99 -0.80 -4.38 21.07
C MET A 99 -1.12 -3.52 19.83
N ALA A 100 -0.41 -2.44 19.61
CA ALA A 100 -0.42 -1.66 18.38
C ALA A 100 0.94 -1.85 17.69
N PRO A 101 1.00 -1.87 16.35
CA PRO A 101 -0.06 -1.72 15.34
C PRO A 101 -1.08 -2.89 15.28
N LEU A 102 -2.14 -2.74 14.46
CA LEU A 102 -3.25 -3.70 14.38
C LEU A 102 -2.83 -5.14 14.06
N HIS A 103 -1.83 -5.34 13.22
CA HIS A 103 -1.35 -6.69 12.87
C HIS A 103 -0.89 -7.45 14.13
N HIS A 104 -0.16 -6.83 15.04
CA HIS A 104 0.23 -7.44 16.31
C HIS A 104 -0.96 -7.71 17.24
N HIS A 105 -1.99 -6.86 17.19
CA HIS A 105 -3.23 -7.14 17.92
C HIS A 105 -3.87 -8.46 17.45
N PHE A 106 -3.95 -8.67 16.15
CA PHE A 106 -4.54 -9.89 15.58
C PHE A 106 -3.67 -11.13 15.82
N GLU A 107 -2.34 -11.02 15.78
CA GLU A 107 -1.41 -12.08 16.17
C GLU A 107 -1.68 -12.53 17.62
N LEU A 108 -1.81 -11.58 18.55
CA LEU A 108 -2.15 -11.86 19.94
C LEU A 108 -3.59 -12.37 20.14
N CYS A 109 -4.44 -12.25 19.12
CA CYS A 109 -5.77 -12.87 19.07
C CYS A 109 -5.74 -14.29 18.47
N GLY A 110 -4.54 -14.81 18.13
CA GLY A 110 -4.36 -16.19 17.64
C GLY A 110 -4.44 -16.34 16.12
N TRP A 111 -4.31 -15.24 15.37
CA TRP A 111 -4.23 -15.33 13.91
C TRP A 111 -2.83 -15.71 13.47
N SER A 112 -2.72 -16.62 12.50
CA SER A 112 -1.43 -16.94 11.90
C SER A 112 -0.94 -15.79 11.00
N GLU A 113 0.38 -15.61 10.90
CA GLU A 113 1.01 -14.62 10.04
C GLU A 113 0.52 -14.73 8.58
N VAL A 114 0.41 -15.95 8.07
CA VAL A 114 -0.08 -16.21 6.71
C VAL A 114 -1.51 -15.72 6.51
N LYS A 115 -2.39 -15.97 7.48
CA LYS A 115 -3.78 -15.48 7.44
C LYS A 115 -3.83 -13.96 7.46
N LEU A 116 -3.01 -13.35 8.27
CA LEU A 116 -2.92 -11.91 8.42
C LEU A 116 -2.46 -11.24 7.12
N VAL A 117 -1.37 -11.74 6.54
CA VAL A 117 -0.86 -11.28 5.24
C VAL A 117 -1.90 -11.46 4.14
N ALA A 118 -2.57 -12.63 4.08
CA ALA A 118 -3.61 -12.89 3.09
C ALA A 118 -4.77 -11.88 3.19
N ILE A 119 -5.24 -11.59 4.40
CA ILE A 119 -6.36 -10.64 4.61
C ILE A 119 -5.92 -9.22 4.23
N PHE A 120 -4.77 -8.75 4.71
CA PHE A 120 -4.29 -7.40 4.42
C PHE A 120 -4.01 -7.20 2.94
N THR A 121 -3.42 -8.19 2.27
CA THR A 121 -3.20 -8.17 0.82
C THR A 121 -4.52 -8.14 0.06
N THR A 122 -5.51 -8.93 0.48
CA THR A 122 -6.84 -8.94 -0.16
C THR A 122 -7.54 -7.60 0.00
N VAL A 123 -7.54 -7.02 1.20
CA VAL A 123 -8.12 -5.70 1.45
C VAL A 123 -7.42 -4.63 0.61
N SER A 124 -6.09 -4.64 0.57
CA SER A 124 -5.31 -3.70 -0.25
C SER A 124 -5.64 -3.85 -1.73
N ALA A 125 -5.74 -5.07 -2.23
CA ALA A 125 -6.11 -5.35 -3.62
C ALA A 125 -7.52 -4.83 -3.95
N LEU A 126 -8.50 -5.04 -3.08
CA LEU A 126 -9.86 -4.51 -3.26
C LEU A 126 -9.87 -2.98 -3.25
N CYS A 127 -9.13 -2.34 -2.36
CA CYS A 127 -9.00 -0.89 -2.33
C CYS A 127 -8.32 -0.34 -3.58
N CYS A 128 -7.29 -1.01 -4.09
CA CYS A 128 -6.64 -0.65 -5.35
C CYS A 128 -7.59 -0.80 -6.55
N MET A 129 -8.38 -1.87 -6.59
CA MET A 129 -9.41 -2.05 -7.64
C MET A 129 -10.46 -0.95 -7.56
N ALA A 130 -10.95 -0.60 -6.38
CA ALA A 130 -11.89 0.51 -6.20
C ALA A 130 -11.30 1.84 -6.66
N ALA A 131 -10.02 2.11 -6.36
CA ALA A 131 -9.31 3.28 -6.84
C ALA A 131 -9.23 3.32 -8.37
N LEU A 132 -8.90 2.20 -9.01
CA LEU A 132 -8.86 2.09 -10.48
C LEU A 132 -10.22 2.38 -11.11
N PHE A 133 -11.30 1.80 -10.60
CA PHE A 133 -12.66 2.09 -11.08
C PHE A 133 -13.02 3.57 -10.92
N GLY A 134 -12.64 4.19 -9.80
CA GLY A 134 -12.86 5.61 -9.56
C GLY A 134 -12.12 6.50 -10.57
N VAL A 135 -10.89 6.14 -10.90
CA VAL A 135 -10.08 6.85 -11.90
C VAL A 135 -10.65 6.64 -13.30
N MET A 136 -10.96 5.41 -13.69
CA MET A 136 -11.57 5.11 -15.00
C MET A 136 -12.91 5.82 -15.21
N GLY A 137 -13.74 5.94 -14.18
CA GLY A 137 -15.01 6.67 -14.25
C GLY A 137 -14.85 8.18 -14.40
N ARG A 138 -13.71 8.75 -14.01
CA ARG A 138 -13.42 10.17 -14.11
C ARG A 138 -12.80 10.57 -15.45
N TYR A 139 -11.98 9.69 -16.00
CA TYR A 139 -11.40 9.83 -17.32
C TYR A 139 -12.17 8.91 -18.27
N HIS A 140 -13.20 9.45 -18.95
CA HIS A 140 -13.89 8.76 -20.03
C HIS A 140 -12.88 8.43 -21.14
N PHE A 141 -12.39 7.20 -21.15
CA PHE A 141 -11.67 6.61 -22.27
C PHE A 141 -12.65 5.84 -23.15
#